data_b03d33031e8debce60e2205efca1add4
#
_entry.id   b03d33031e8debce60e2205efca1add4
#
_cell.length_a   1.000
_cell.length_b   1.000
_cell.length_c   1.000
_cell.angle_alpha   90.00
_cell.angle_beta   90.00
_cell.angle_gamma   90.00
#
_symmetry.space_group_name_H-M   'P 1'
#
loop_
_entity.id
_entity.type
_entity.pdbx_description
1 polymer ?
#
loop_
_entity_poly.entity_id
_entity_poly.type
_entity_poly.pdbx_seq_one_letter_code
_entity_poly.pdbx_strand_id
1 'polypeptide(L)'
;MTSDSKGQAAKSTGPHGALFGRRYILPAPVTAALQQVFAEPVGGVIVIEHSRYARLHRGMCATTRPNRILLAMSGAEFVADHELLLHEYFHVLRQWRTARLTRWRYVVESVRHGYWDNPYELEAREFATGATEQYRRYLGFGKRP
;
A
#
# COMPACT_ATOMS: atom_id res chain seq x y z
N MET A 1 -24.95 17.71 43.38
CA MET A 1 -25.29 16.80 42.26
C MET A 1 -24.13 16.88 41.25
N THR A 2 -23.19 15.97 41.35
CA THR A 2 -22.00 15.89 40.53
C THR A 2 -22.20 14.79 39.50
N SER A 3 -22.26 15.15 38.23
CA SER A 3 -22.35 14.21 37.12
C SER A 3 -20.93 13.85 36.64
N ASP A 4 -20.52 12.65 37.00
CA ASP A 4 -19.32 12.04 36.44
C ASP A 4 -19.56 11.64 34.99
N SER A 5 -18.92 12.33 34.04
CA SER A 5 -18.79 11.87 32.67
C SER A 5 -17.54 11.02 32.56
N LYS A 6 -17.71 9.70 32.71
CA LYS A 6 -16.70 8.70 32.41
C LYS A 6 -16.41 8.71 30.91
N GLY A 7 -15.21 9.15 30.56
CA GLY A 7 -14.64 8.97 29.23
C GLY A 7 -14.54 7.49 28.86
N GLN A 8 -15.21 7.11 27.80
CA GLN A 8 -15.12 5.78 27.21
C GLN A 8 -13.78 5.66 26.47
N ALA A 9 -12.81 5.06 27.14
CA ALA A 9 -11.58 4.63 26.49
C ALA A 9 -11.91 3.54 25.47
N ALA A 10 -11.57 3.77 24.22
CA ALA A 10 -11.69 2.80 23.15
C ALA A 10 -10.90 1.53 23.50
N LYS A 11 -11.59 0.42 23.63
CA LYS A 11 -11.01 -0.89 23.91
C LYS A 11 -10.09 -1.32 22.77
N SER A 12 -8.85 -1.53 23.12
CA SER A 12 -7.79 -2.07 22.27
C SER A 12 -8.19 -3.42 21.70
N THR A 13 -7.92 -3.57 20.44
CA THR A 13 -7.90 -4.78 19.64
C THR A 13 -7.28 -5.97 20.39
N GLY A 14 -7.99 -7.09 20.40
CA GLY A 14 -7.57 -8.36 20.99
C GLY A 14 -6.33 -8.97 20.31
N PRO A 15 -5.82 -10.09 20.85
CA PRO A 15 -4.51 -10.67 20.51
C PRO A 15 -4.31 -11.09 19.04
N HIS A 16 -5.35 -11.11 18.23
CA HIS A 16 -5.26 -11.44 16.81
C HIS A 16 -4.55 -10.36 15.95
N GLY A 17 -4.49 -9.11 16.41
CA GLY A 17 -3.80 -8.03 15.69
C GLY A 17 -2.28 -8.16 15.64
N ALA A 18 -1.68 -8.76 16.66
CA ALA A 18 -0.22 -8.90 16.77
C ALA A 18 0.39 -9.93 15.80
N LEU A 19 -0.39 -10.90 15.33
CA LEU A 19 0.04 -11.95 14.40
C LEU A 19 0.07 -11.48 12.93
N PHE A 20 -0.81 -10.53 12.56
CA PHE A 20 -1.02 -10.12 11.16
C PHE A 20 -0.53 -8.71 10.85
N GLY A 21 0.04 -8.00 11.80
CA GLY A 21 0.42 -6.60 11.68
C GLY A 21 -0.70 -5.65 12.13
N ARG A 22 -0.49 -4.36 11.92
CA ARG A 22 -1.39 -3.29 12.35
C ARG A 22 -1.88 -2.49 11.16
N ARG A 23 -3.16 -2.13 11.14
CA ARG A 23 -3.69 -1.24 10.11
C ARG A 23 -3.04 0.14 10.22
N TYR A 24 -2.49 0.59 9.11
CA TYR A 24 -1.94 1.94 8.95
C TYR A 24 -2.93 2.82 8.20
N ILE A 25 -3.17 4.01 8.70
CA ILE A 25 -4.03 5.01 8.06
C ILE A 25 -3.13 6.01 7.33
N LEU A 26 -3.30 6.10 6.03
CA LEU A 26 -2.53 7.07 5.23
C LEU A 26 -2.88 8.50 5.66
N PRO A 27 -1.88 9.40 5.72
CA PRO A 27 -2.14 10.84 5.87
C PRO A 27 -3.05 11.36 4.75
N ALA A 28 -3.95 12.28 5.09
CA ALA A 28 -4.91 12.83 4.12
C ALA A 28 -4.25 13.43 2.85
N PRO A 29 -3.12 14.16 2.93
CA PRO A 29 -2.42 14.63 1.73
C PRO A 29 -1.93 13.51 0.82
N VAL A 30 -1.45 12.40 1.39
CA VAL A 30 -1.00 11.22 0.65
C VAL A 30 -2.18 10.58 -0.08
N THR A 31 -3.29 10.38 0.61
CA THR A 31 -4.53 9.84 0.02
C THR A 31 -5.02 10.72 -1.14
N ALA A 32 -5.05 12.03 -0.95
CA ALA A 32 -5.47 12.98 -1.99
C ALA A 32 -4.54 12.95 -3.22
N ALA A 33 -3.22 12.90 -3.00
CA ALA A 33 -2.24 12.82 -4.09
C ALA A 33 -2.37 11.52 -4.89
N LEU A 34 -2.55 10.38 -4.20
CA LEU A 34 -2.79 9.09 -4.85
C LEU A 34 -4.07 9.12 -5.70
N GLN A 35 -5.17 9.67 -5.17
CA GLN A 35 -6.43 9.80 -5.92
C GLN A 35 -6.26 10.65 -7.19
N GLN A 36 -5.42 11.68 -7.14
CA GLN A 36 -5.11 12.49 -8.33
C GLN A 36 -4.31 11.69 -9.37
N VAL A 37 -3.28 10.95 -8.93
CA VAL A 37 -2.44 10.14 -9.83
C VAL A 37 -3.24 9.02 -10.48
N PHE A 38 -4.03 8.31 -9.70
CA PHE A 38 -4.80 7.15 -10.20
C PHE A 38 -6.16 7.52 -10.81
N ALA A 39 -6.63 8.76 -10.64
CA ALA A 39 -7.94 9.24 -11.07
C ALA A 39 -9.10 8.37 -10.55
N GLU A 40 -8.95 7.79 -9.35
CA GLU A 40 -9.96 6.99 -8.68
C GLU A 40 -9.82 7.01 -7.15
N PRO A 41 -10.87 6.67 -6.38
CA PRO A 41 -10.78 6.58 -4.93
C PRO A 41 -9.82 5.48 -4.47
N VAL A 42 -8.94 5.80 -3.55
CA VAL A 42 -7.96 4.86 -2.97
C VAL A 42 -8.29 4.45 -1.54
N GLY A 43 -9.29 5.07 -0.91
CA GLY A 43 -9.64 4.86 0.51
C GLY A 43 -10.11 3.44 0.85
N GLY A 44 -10.48 2.63 -0.13
CA GLY A 44 -10.86 1.22 0.08
C GLY A 44 -9.66 0.27 0.19
N VAL A 45 -8.43 0.74 -0.05
CA VAL A 45 -7.22 -0.06 0.10
C VAL A 45 -6.77 -0.08 1.55
N ILE A 46 -6.65 -1.27 2.13
CA ILE A 46 -6.20 -1.46 3.50
C ILE A 46 -4.69 -1.68 3.52
N VAL A 47 -3.96 -0.83 4.22
CA VAL A 47 -2.52 -0.96 4.44
C VAL A 47 -2.28 -1.56 5.82
N ILE A 48 -1.50 -2.65 5.88
CA ILE A 48 -1.12 -3.34 7.11
C ILE A 48 0.40 -3.24 7.27
N GLU A 49 0.84 -2.52 8.28
CA GLU A 49 2.27 -2.39 8.61
C GLU A 49 2.76 -3.52 9.52
N HIS A 50 4.06 -3.79 9.49
CA HIS A 50 4.71 -4.83 10.30
C HIS A 50 4.09 -6.22 10.16
N SER A 51 3.63 -6.56 8.96
CA SER A 51 3.04 -7.84 8.65
C SER A 51 4.08 -8.96 8.69
N ARG A 52 3.85 -9.97 9.52
CA ARG A 52 4.70 -11.16 9.56
C ARG A 52 4.65 -11.94 8.24
N TYR A 53 3.52 -11.91 7.56
CA TYR A 53 3.37 -12.55 6.26
C TYR A 53 4.30 -11.92 5.22
N ALA A 54 4.38 -10.58 5.16
CA ALA A 54 5.30 -9.88 4.26
C ALA A 54 6.77 -10.20 4.59
N ARG A 55 7.12 -10.33 5.88
CA ARG A 55 8.48 -10.70 6.33
C ARG A 55 8.90 -12.11 5.94
N LEU A 56 7.96 -13.05 5.82
CA LEU A 56 8.24 -14.44 5.42
C LEU A 56 8.54 -14.57 3.92
N HIS A 57 8.15 -13.60 3.11
CA HIS A 57 8.47 -13.55 1.68
C HIS A 57 9.86 -12.91 1.52
N ARG A 58 10.86 -13.76 1.37
CA ARG A 58 12.28 -13.37 1.31
C ARG A 58 12.52 -12.24 0.32
N GLY A 59 13.05 -11.11 0.83
CA GLY A 59 13.49 -9.96 0.02
C GLY A 59 12.40 -9.02 -0.46
N MET A 60 11.14 -9.21 -0.07
CA MET A 60 10.03 -8.30 -0.43
C MET A 60 9.72 -7.35 0.74
N CYS A 61 9.76 -6.06 0.46
CA CYS A 61 9.39 -5.02 1.43
C CYS A 61 7.88 -4.91 1.63
N ALA A 62 7.11 -5.29 0.61
CA ALA A 62 5.66 -5.27 0.59
C ALA A 62 5.12 -6.42 -0.27
N THR A 63 3.85 -6.76 -0.08
CA THR A 63 3.11 -7.68 -0.93
C THR A 63 1.65 -7.25 -1.01
N THR A 64 1.03 -7.41 -2.16
CA THR A 64 -0.35 -7.01 -2.40
C THR A 64 -1.30 -8.20 -2.46
N ARG A 65 -2.55 -7.91 -2.12
CA ARG A 65 -3.72 -8.77 -2.25
C ARG A 65 -4.88 -7.91 -2.76
N PRO A 66 -6.01 -8.49 -3.17
CA PRO A 66 -7.20 -7.70 -3.49
C PRO A 66 -7.54 -6.71 -2.37
N ASN A 67 -7.50 -5.40 -2.68
CA ASN A 67 -7.74 -4.30 -1.76
C ASN A 67 -6.84 -4.24 -0.50
N ARG A 68 -5.68 -4.90 -0.50
CA ARG A 68 -4.74 -4.89 0.65
C ARG A 68 -3.29 -4.77 0.21
N ILE A 69 -2.54 -4.04 1.01
CA ILE A 69 -1.08 -3.95 0.94
C ILE A 69 -0.53 -4.40 2.30
N LEU A 70 0.32 -5.40 2.31
CA LEU A 70 0.96 -5.94 3.49
C LEU A 70 2.44 -5.54 3.49
N LEU A 71 2.86 -4.79 4.50
CA LEU A 71 4.21 -4.23 4.61
C LEU A 71 5.05 -5.00 5.61
N ALA A 72 6.31 -5.25 5.27
CA ALA A 72 7.33 -5.71 6.22
C ALA A 72 7.86 -4.56 7.09
N MET A 73 7.67 -3.31 6.66
CA MET A 73 8.11 -2.07 7.28
C MET A 73 6.97 -1.32 7.97
N SER A 74 7.27 -0.15 8.56
CA SER A 74 6.26 0.78 9.06
C SER A 74 5.51 1.48 7.92
N GLY A 75 4.27 1.90 8.19
CA GLY A 75 3.52 2.72 7.24
C GLY A 75 4.18 4.07 6.93
N ALA A 76 4.89 4.64 7.90
CA ALA A 76 5.64 5.89 7.71
C ALA A 76 6.80 5.74 6.71
N GLU A 77 7.57 4.66 6.81
CA GLU A 77 8.61 4.33 5.82
C GLU A 77 8.01 4.09 4.44
N PHE A 78 6.89 3.39 4.37
CA PHE A 78 6.18 3.12 3.13
C PHE A 78 5.72 4.39 2.41
N VAL A 79 5.11 5.35 3.13
CA VAL A 79 4.68 6.61 2.50
C VAL A 79 5.84 7.56 2.17
N ALA A 80 6.99 7.38 2.80
CA ALA A 80 8.20 8.13 2.47
C ALA A 80 8.88 7.62 1.18
N ASP A 81 8.70 6.37 0.83
CA ASP A 81 9.16 5.79 -0.43
C ASP A 81 8.08 5.92 -1.50
N HIS A 82 8.13 7.00 -2.25
CA HIS A 82 7.10 7.36 -3.23
C HIS A 82 7.01 6.35 -4.39
N GLU A 83 8.12 5.78 -4.82
CA GLU A 83 8.12 4.76 -5.88
C GLU A 83 7.49 3.46 -5.39
N LEU A 84 7.87 2.98 -4.21
CA LEU A 84 7.27 1.79 -3.61
C LEU A 84 5.78 1.98 -3.37
N LEU A 85 5.37 3.13 -2.84
CA LEU A 85 3.96 3.47 -2.62
C LEU A 85 3.15 3.38 -3.92
N LEU A 86 3.62 4.02 -4.99
CA LEU A 86 2.95 4.01 -6.29
C LEU A 86 2.94 2.63 -6.93
N HIS A 87 4.02 1.87 -6.78
CA HIS A 87 4.16 0.49 -7.27
C HIS A 87 3.10 -0.43 -6.64
N GLU A 88 2.99 -0.42 -5.32
CA GLU A 88 2.04 -1.29 -4.60
C GLU A 88 0.58 -0.89 -4.86
N TYR A 89 0.29 0.41 -4.92
CA TYR A 89 -1.04 0.89 -5.30
C TYR A 89 -1.41 0.53 -6.74
N PHE A 90 -0.44 0.53 -7.65
CA PHE A 90 -0.66 0.08 -9.03
C PHE A 90 -1.09 -1.38 -9.08
N HIS A 91 -0.42 -2.27 -8.35
CA HIS A 91 -0.83 -3.67 -8.24
C HIS A 91 -2.29 -3.80 -7.78
N VAL A 92 -2.66 -3.09 -6.72
CA VAL A 92 -4.02 -3.18 -6.17
C VAL A 92 -5.06 -2.62 -7.14
N LEU A 93 -4.83 -1.41 -7.67
CA LEU A 93 -5.84 -0.67 -8.43
C LEU A 93 -5.92 -1.08 -9.90
N ARG A 94 -4.80 -1.40 -10.53
CA ARG A 94 -4.71 -1.67 -11.97
C ARG A 94 -4.63 -3.15 -12.32
N GLN A 95 -4.19 -3.99 -11.41
CA GLN A 95 -3.99 -5.40 -11.70
C GLN A 95 -4.95 -6.30 -10.90
N TRP A 96 -5.02 -6.15 -9.57
CA TRP A 96 -5.96 -6.94 -8.75
C TRP A 96 -7.41 -6.53 -8.98
N ARG A 97 -7.72 -5.25 -8.89
CA ARG A 97 -9.09 -4.73 -9.00
C ARG A 97 -9.71 -4.96 -10.37
N THR A 98 -8.90 -4.97 -11.41
CA THR A 98 -9.31 -5.23 -12.79
C THR A 98 -9.31 -6.71 -13.16
N ALA A 99 -9.02 -7.60 -12.23
CA ALA A 99 -8.87 -9.05 -12.42
C ALA A 99 -7.79 -9.46 -13.46
N ARG A 100 -6.90 -8.54 -13.85
CA ARG A 100 -5.74 -8.85 -14.71
C ARG A 100 -4.74 -9.72 -13.98
N LEU A 101 -4.52 -9.46 -12.68
CA LEU A 101 -3.67 -10.23 -11.79
C LEU A 101 -4.53 -11.17 -10.96
N THR A 102 -4.19 -12.46 -10.98
CA THR A 102 -4.67 -13.48 -10.07
C THR A 102 -3.48 -14.18 -9.43
N ARG A 103 -3.68 -14.83 -8.28
CA ARG A 103 -2.60 -15.58 -7.62
C ARG A 103 -1.94 -16.58 -8.56
N TRP A 104 -2.75 -17.28 -9.35
CA TRP A 104 -2.25 -18.27 -10.30
C TRP A 104 -1.45 -17.65 -11.42
N ARG A 105 -1.93 -16.59 -12.03
CA ARG A 105 -1.21 -15.85 -13.08
C ARG A 105 0.13 -15.31 -12.58
N TYR A 106 0.14 -14.72 -11.38
CA TYR A 106 1.37 -14.23 -10.78
C TYR A 106 2.40 -15.35 -10.59
N VAL A 107 1.99 -16.51 -10.05
CA VAL A 107 2.86 -17.68 -9.87
C VAL A 107 3.38 -18.18 -11.20
N VAL A 108 2.53 -18.34 -12.20
CA VAL A 108 2.91 -18.82 -13.53
C VAL A 108 3.94 -17.88 -14.17
N GLU A 109 3.69 -16.57 -14.16
CA GLU A 109 4.62 -15.61 -14.74
C GLU A 109 5.93 -15.51 -13.94
N SER A 110 5.88 -15.64 -12.62
CA SER A 110 7.09 -15.69 -11.77
C SER A 110 7.94 -16.92 -12.03
N VAL A 111 7.32 -18.07 -12.31
CA VAL A 111 8.04 -19.30 -12.69
C VAL A 111 8.65 -19.18 -14.08
N ARG A 112 7.95 -18.55 -15.03
CA ARG A 112 8.43 -18.39 -16.42
C ARG A 112 9.56 -17.38 -16.54
N HIS A 113 9.48 -16.26 -15.83
CA HIS A 113 10.35 -15.09 -16.05
C HIS A 113 11.19 -14.74 -14.83
N GLY A 114 10.97 -15.35 -13.68
CA GLY A 114 11.50 -14.89 -12.40
C GLY A 114 10.77 -13.64 -11.89
N TYR A 115 11.09 -13.21 -10.67
CA TYR A 115 10.44 -12.06 -10.05
C TYR A 115 10.73 -10.76 -10.81
N TRP A 116 12.00 -10.54 -11.18
CA TRP A 116 12.43 -9.27 -11.79
C TRP A 116 11.88 -9.02 -13.18
N ASP A 117 11.67 -10.09 -13.95
CA ASP A 117 11.19 -10.04 -15.33
C ASP A 117 9.70 -10.43 -15.45
N ASN A 118 9.01 -10.57 -14.32
CA ASN A 118 7.58 -10.79 -14.30
C ASN A 118 6.87 -9.58 -14.92
N PRO A 119 6.03 -9.77 -15.97
CA PRO A 119 5.37 -8.66 -16.67
C PRO A 119 4.55 -7.75 -15.76
N TYR A 120 3.94 -8.28 -14.71
CA TYR A 120 3.17 -7.49 -13.74
C TYR A 120 4.07 -6.58 -12.90
N GLU A 121 5.26 -7.06 -12.54
CA GLU A 121 6.24 -6.28 -11.80
C GLU A 121 6.91 -5.21 -12.66
N LEU A 122 7.20 -5.55 -13.93
CA LEU A 122 7.74 -4.58 -14.90
C LEU A 122 6.78 -3.42 -15.12
N GLU A 123 5.52 -3.72 -15.36
CA GLU A 123 4.46 -2.70 -15.56
C GLU A 123 4.31 -1.79 -14.34
N ALA A 124 4.29 -2.37 -13.13
CA ALA A 124 4.16 -1.59 -11.88
C ALA A 124 5.38 -0.70 -11.62
N ARG A 125 6.59 -1.18 -11.89
CA ARG A 125 7.83 -0.37 -11.78
C ARG A 125 7.87 0.77 -12.79
N GLU A 126 7.55 0.50 -14.03
CA GLU A 126 7.50 1.51 -15.09
C GLU A 126 6.50 2.62 -14.75
N PHE A 127 5.30 2.23 -14.31
CA PHE A 127 4.31 3.19 -13.84
C PHE A 127 4.81 4.03 -12.65
N ALA A 128 5.35 3.39 -11.63
CA ALA A 128 5.81 4.07 -10.41
C ALA A 128 6.90 5.10 -10.73
N THR A 129 7.92 4.71 -11.51
CA THR A 129 8.98 5.62 -11.93
C THR A 129 8.42 6.79 -12.74
N GLY A 130 7.52 6.55 -13.69
CA GLY A 130 6.91 7.60 -14.52
C GLY A 130 5.99 8.54 -13.77
N ALA A 131 5.30 8.07 -12.72
CA ALA A 131 4.31 8.84 -11.97
C ALA A 131 4.89 9.58 -10.74
N THR A 132 6.09 9.25 -10.30
CA THR A 132 6.68 9.79 -9.05
C THR A 132 6.75 11.32 -9.05
N GLU A 133 7.17 11.95 -10.14
CA GLU A 133 7.28 13.40 -10.21
C GLU A 133 5.90 14.07 -10.15
N GLN A 134 4.91 13.52 -10.83
CA GLN A 134 3.53 14.00 -10.77
C GLN A 134 2.95 13.86 -9.35
N TYR A 135 3.17 12.72 -8.70
CA TYR A 135 2.76 12.48 -7.33
C TYR A 135 3.38 13.51 -6.36
N ARG A 136 4.68 13.78 -6.48
CA ARG A 136 5.37 14.79 -5.67
C ARG A 136 4.75 16.19 -5.84
N ARG A 137 4.39 16.55 -7.06
CA ARG A 137 3.69 17.84 -7.31
C ARG A 137 2.33 17.88 -6.60
N TYR A 138 1.57 16.82 -6.60
CA TYR A 138 0.30 16.75 -5.87
C TYR A 138 0.48 16.80 -4.35
N LEU A 139 1.58 16.29 -3.82
CA LEU A 139 1.95 16.45 -2.41
C LEU A 139 2.41 17.89 -2.05
N GLY A 140 2.65 18.77 -3.03
CA GLY A 140 3.13 20.11 -2.81
C GLY A 140 4.65 20.28 -2.84
N PHE A 141 5.42 19.26 -3.22
CA PHE A 141 6.88 19.32 -3.38
C PHE A 141 7.35 20.06 -4.65
N GLY A 142 6.48 20.73 -5.36
CA GLY A 142 6.82 21.49 -6.59
C GLY A 142 6.55 22.98 -6.52
N LYS A 143 6.05 23.50 -5.41
CA LYS A 143 5.81 24.93 -5.22
C LYS A 143 6.97 25.54 -4.43
N ARG A 144 8.08 25.85 -5.10
CA ARG A 144 8.90 26.98 -4.67
C ARG A 144 8.34 28.22 -5.38
N PRO A 145 8.20 29.34 -4.63
CA PRO A 145 7.81 30.64 -5.21
C PRO A 145 8.85 31.12 -6.20
#